data_42519757992aa5939494e5ddfb580036
#
_entry.id   42519757992aa5939494e5ddfb580036
#
_cell.length_a   1.000
_cell.length_b   1.000
_cell.length_c   1.000
_cell.angle_alpha   90.00
_cell.angle_beta   90.00
_cell.angle_gamma   90.00
#
_symmetry.space_group_name_H-M   'P 1'
#
loop_
_entity.id
_entity.type
_entity.pdbx_description
1 polymer ?
#
loop_
_entity_poly.entity_id
_entity_poly.type
_entity_poly.pdbx_seq_one_letter_code
_entity_poly.pdbx_strand_id
1 'polypeptide(L)'
;MEIMVKGLEFFNGKRIFITGHTGFKGTWLCKILEMAGAEVTGYSLPSPTIEGEKFFISSGVSSHINSVMGDIRDFTFMEKIFEQAQPEIIIHLAAQPLVLESYKDPVGTYSTNVMGTVHILECLRRGMSAKSFLNVTTDKVYKNNEWVWGYREEEPLD
;
A
#
# COMPACT_ATOMS: atom_id res chain seq x y z
N MET A 1 8.67 11.67 -24.92
CA MET A 1 8.95 10.25 -25.24
C MET A 1 7.99 9.41 -24.43
N GLU A 2 6.84 9.09 -25.06
CA GLU A 2 5.84 8.21 -24.43
C GLU A 2 6.37 6.79 -24.39
N ILE A 3 6.96 6.40 -23.27
CA ILE A 3 7.10 4.98 -22.96
C ILE A 3 5.81 4.58 -22.26
N MET A 4 4.72 4.48 -23.01
CA MET A 4 3.54 3.77 -22.51
C MET A 4 3.90 2.29 -22.48
N VAL A 5 4.11 1.77 -21.28
CA VAL A 5 4.30 0.34 -21.09
C VAL A 5 2.97 -0.32 -21.43
N LYS A 6 2.98 -1.12 -22.52
CA LYS A 6 1.80 -1.83 -23.03
C LYS A 6 1.11 -2.60 -21.89
N GLY A 7 -0.15 -2.26 -21.61
CA GLY A 7 -0.93 -2.84 -20.50
C GLY A 7 -1.14 -1.91 -19.30
N LEU A 8 -0.48 -0.74 -19.25
CA LEU A 8 -0.71 0.25 -18.19
C LEU A 8 -1.76 1.30 -18.57
N GLU A 9 -2.22 1.31 -19.82
CA GLU A 9 -3.25 2.23 -20.31
C GLU A 9 -4.57 2.12 -19.52
N PHE A 10 -4.82 0.96 -18.90
CA PHE A 10 -5.96 0.73 -18.00
C PHE A 10 -6.00 1.72 -16.83
N PHE A 11 -4.84 2.15 -16.36
CA PHE A 11 -4.75 3.03 -15.19
C PHE A 11 -4.92 4.51 -15.51
N ASN A 12 -4.90 4.89 -16.78
CA ASN A 12 -5.04 6.30 -17.18
C ASN A 12 -6.36 6.89 -16.67
N GLY A 13 -6.28 7.98 -15.91
CA GLY A 13 -7.43 8.64 -15.28
C GLY A 13 -8.10 7.86 -14.14
N LYS A 14 -7.54 6.73 -13.69
CA LYS A 14 -8.06 5.99 -12.54
C LYS A 14 -7.64 6.63 -11.23
N ARG A 15 -8.59 6.80 -10.31
CA ARG A 15 -8.32 7.24 -8.95
C ARG A 15 -7.89 6.03 -8.12
N ILE A 16 -6.65 6.08 -7.62
CA ILE A 16 -6.02 4.97 -6.91
C ILE A 16 -5.59 5.43 -5.51
N PHE A 17 -6.01 4.71 -4.49
CA PHE A 17 -5.59 4.93 -3.12
C PHE A 17 -4.54 3.90 -2.71
N ILE A 18 -3.36 4.36 -2.27
CA ILE A 18 -2.24 3.49 -1.91
C ILE A 18 -1.84 3.75 -0.47
N THR A 19 -1.94 2.74 0.39
CA THR A 19 -1.35 2.83 1.72
C THR A 19 0.10 2.37 1.70
N GLY A 20 0.96 2.99 2.52
CA GLY A 20 2.39 2.64 2.55
C GLY A 20 3.20 3.18 1.36
N HIS A 21 2.76 4.28 0.77
CA HIS A 21 3.35 4.89 -0.44
C HIS A 21 4.77 5.43 -0.25
N THR A 22 5.19 5.74 0.97
CA THR A 22 6.55 6.19 1.30
C THR A 22 7.56 5.05 1.42
N GLY A 23 7.09 3.80 1.51
CA GLY A 23 7.94 2.61 1.54
C GLY A 23 8.55 2.31 0.16
N PHE A 24 9.55 1.43 0.13
CA PHE A 24 10.27 1.08 -1.11
C PHE A 24 9.33 0.63 -2.24
N LYS A 25 8.50 -0.38 -1.99
CA LYS A 25 7.53 -0.88 -2.98
C LYS A 25 6.47 0.16 -3.33
N GLY A 26 5.97 0.89 -2.31
CA GLY A 26 4.96 1.93 -2.49
C GLY A 26 5.44 3.07 -3.38
N THR A 27 6.68 3.53 -3.18
CA THR A 27 7.29 4.59 -4.00
C THR A 27 7.40 4.15 -5.48
N TRP A 28 7.91 2.95 -5.75
CA TRP A 28 7.98 2.43 -7.12
C TRP A 28 6.60 2.29 -7.76
N LEU A 29 5.64 1.76 -7.02
CA LEU A 29 4.28 1.59 -7.52
C LEU A 29 3.62 2.94 -7.84
N CYS A 30 3.75 3.92 -6.94
CA CYS A 30 3.26 5.27 -7.19
C CYS A 30 3.89 5.87 -8.45
N LYS A 31 5.21 5.68 -8.66
CA LYS A 31 5.91 6.18 -9.84
C LYS A 31 5.38 5.54 -11.14
N ILE A 32 5.18 4.24 -11.13
CA ILE A 32 4.65 3.51 -12.30
C ILE A 32 3.23 3.97 -12.62
N LEU A 33 2.36 4.11 -11.60
CA LEU A 33 0.98 4.52 -11.78
C LEU A 33 0.85 5.99 -12.20
N GLU A 34 1.68 6.87 -11.66
CA GLU A 34 1.77 8.27 -12.09
C GLU A 34 2.17 8.36 -13.57
N MET A 35 3.19 7.60 -13.98
CA MET A 35 3.61 7.53 -15.40
C MET A 35 2.54 6.91 -16.31
N ALA A 36 1.66 6.07 -15.76
CA ALA A 36 0.50 5.51 -16.46
C ALA A 36 -0.69 6.47 -16.53
N GLY A 37 -0.58 7.68 -15.97
CA GLY A 37 -1.64 8.68 -15.97
C GLY A 37 -2.72 8.47 -14.92
N ALA A 38 -2.47 7.70 -13.86
CA ALA A 38 -3.40 7.53 -12.76
C ALA A 38 -3.39 8.75 -11.80
N GLU A 39 -4.54 9.01 -11.18
CA GLU A 39 -4.70 9.97 -10.10
C GLU A 39 -4.44 9.26 -8.77
N VAL A 40 -3.21 9.34 -8.26
CA VAL A 40 -2.78 8.59 -7.08
C VAL A 40 -2.92 9.44 -5.83
N THR A 41 -3.61 8.89 -4.81
CA THR A 41 -3.57 9.36 -3.42
C THR A 41 -2.80 8.35 -2.58
N GLY A 42 -1.66 8.76 -2.06
CA GLY A 42 -0.83 7.98 -1.13
C GLY A 42 -1.14 8.34 0.32
N TYR A 43 -1.27 7.33 1.19
CA TYR A 43 -1.50 7.50 2.63
C TYR A 43 -0.53 6.63 3.42
N SER A 44 0.36 7.21 4.19
CA SER A 44 1.27 6.48 5.10
C SER A 44 1.98 7.39 6.09
N LEU A 45 2.65 6.79 7.07
CA LEU A 45 3.66 7.47 7.86
C LEU A 45 4.86 7.87 6.97
N PRO A 46 5.69 8.83 7.40
CA PRO A 46 7.00 9.07 6.78
C PRO A 46 7.82 7.78 6.74
N SER A 47 8.75 7.69 5.79
CA SER A 47 9.66 6.54 5.74
C SER A 47 10.41 6.37 7.06
N PRO A 48 10.51 5.14 7.61
CA PRO A 48 11.18 4.92 8.89
C PRO A 48 12.71 5.05 8.81
N THR A 49 13.28 5.16 7.62
CA THR A 49 14.72 5.29 7.41
C THR A 49 15.07 6.51 6.57
N ILE A 50 16.25 7.09 6.85
CA ILE A 50 16.76 8.25 6.10
C ILE A 50 16.95 7.90 4.62
N GLU A 51 17.41 6.70 4.31
CA GLU A 51 17.61 6.21 2.94
C GLU A 51 16.27 6.07 2.21
N GLY A 52 15.26 5.55 2.87
CA GLY A 52 13.90 5.44 2.33
C GLY A 52 13.28 6.82 2.06
N GLU A 53 13.47 7.77 2.96
CA GLU A 53 13.00 9.15 2.77
C GLU A 53 13.71 9.81 1.58
N LYS A 54 15.04 9.70 1.51
CA LYS A 54 15.82 10.20 0.37
C LYS A 54 15.36 9.57 -0.95
N PHE A 55 15.10 8.26 -0.96
CA PHE A 55 14.59 7.57 -2.13
C PHE A 55 13.22 8.11 -2.55
N PHE A 56 12.28 8.25 -1.61
CA PHE A 56 10.94 8.80 -1.88
C PHE A 56 11.01 10.22 -2.46
N ILE A 57 11.84 11.10 -1.87
CA ILE A 57 12.03 12.46 -2.36
C ILE A 57 12.70 12.48 -3.74
N SER A 58 13.80 11.73 -3.92
CA SER A 58 14.56 11.72 -5.19
C SER A 58 13.80 11.10 -6.36
N SER A 59 12.82 10.23 -6.09
CA SER A 59 11.93 9.67 -7.11
C SER A 59 11.00 10.72 -7.75
N GLY A 60 10.83 11.88 -7.10
CA GLY A 60 9.91 12.93 -7.51
C GLY A 60 8.43 12.60 -7.30
N VAL A 61 8.10 11.42 -6.79
CA VAL A 61 6.72 10.94 -6.60
C VAL A 61 5.91 11.90 -5.72
N SER A 62 6.51 12.40 -4.63
CA SER A 62 5.85 13.32 -3.68
C SER A 62 5.28 14.59 -4.32
N SER A 63 5.82 15.01 -5.47
CA SER A 63 5.38 16.21 -6.19
C SER A 63 4.31 15.95 -7.25
N HIS A 64 4.07 14.69 -7.59
CA HIS A 64 3.20 14.29 -8.71
C HIS A 64 1.96 13.51 -8.27
N ILE A 65 1.87 13.16 -6.99
CA ILE A 65 0.70 12.48 -6.41
C ILE A 65 0.14 13.31 -5.25
N ASN A 66 -1.10 13.02 -4.84
CA ASN A 66 -1.62 13.53 -3.57
C ASN A 66 -1.02 12.70 -2.42
N SER A 67 0.11 13.17 -1.87
CA SER A 67 0.84 12.47 -0.80
C SER A 67 0.39 12.95 0.57
N VAL A 68 -0.33 12.11 1.31
CA VAL A 68 -0.87 12.41 2.64
C VAL A 68 -0.11 11.61 3.70
N MET A 69 0.47 12.33 4.67
CA MET A 69 1.09 11.71 5.84
C MET A 69 0.02 11.41 6.89
N GLY A 70 -0.15 10.12 7.21
CA GLY A 70 -1.13 9.67 8.18
C GLY A 70 -0.87 8.24 8.65
N ASP A 71 -1.36 7.93 9.84
CA ASP A 71 -1.25 6.61 10.44
C ASP A 71 -2.48 5.77 10.09
N ILE A 72 -2.26 4.55 9.59
CA ILE A 72 -3.35 3.61 9.26
C ILE A 72 -4.18 3.20 10.48
N ARG A 73 -3.66 3.41 11.69
CA ARG A 73 -4.36 3.19 12.95
C ARG A 73 -5.35 4.31 13.29
N ASP A 74 -5.20 5.49 12.69
CA ASP A 74 -6.15 6.61 12.80
C ASP A 74 -7.26 6.45 11.75
N PHE A 75 -8.29 5.69 12.13
CA PHE A 75 -9.43 5.43 11.26
C PHE A 75 -10.13 6.71 10.81
N THR A 76 -10.36 7.66 11.71
CA THR A 76 -11.12 8.89 11.42
C THR A 76 -10.42 9.74 10.37
N PHE A 77 -9.10 9.91 10.51
CA PHE A 77 -8.34 10.68 9.54
C PHE A 77 -8.23 9.95 8.19
N MET A 78 -8.01 8.64 8.23
CA MET A 78 -7.94 7.83 7.00
C MET A 78 -9.27 7.83 6.24
N GLU A 79 -10.40 7.66 6.93
CA GLU A 79 -11.74 7.70 6.34
C GLU A 79 -12.00 9.03 5.62
N LYS A 80 -11.67 10.15 6.27
CA LYS A 80 -11.78 11.49 5.68
C LYS A 80 -10.99 11.62 4.36
N ILE A 81 -9.72 11.15 4.35
CA ILE A 81 -8.89 11.21 3.14
C ILE A 81 -9.40 10.26 2.06
N PHE A 82 -9.87 9.07 2.45
CA PHE A 82 -10.48 8.11 1.54
C PHE A 82 -11.73 8.67 0.86
N GLU A 83 -12.61 9.33 1.63
CA GLU A 83 -13.80 10.00 1.11
C GLU A 83 -13.46 11.12 0.13
N GLN A 84 -12.41 11.90 0.40
CA GLN A 84 -11.95 12.95 -0.51
C GLN A 84 -11.37 12.39 -1.81
N ALA A 85 -10.63 11.30 -1.72
CA ALA A 85 -9.98 10.65 -2.86
C ALA A 85 -10.97 9.91 -3.79
N GLN A 86 -12.13 9.46 -3.27
CA GLN A 86 -13.12 8.67 -4.02
C GLN A 86 -12.49 7.60 -4.91
N PRO A 87 -11.65 6.71 -4.37
CA PRO A 87 -10.84 5.81 -5.18
C PRO A 87 -11.68 4.74 -5.88
N GLU A 88 -11.27 4.36 -7.08
CA GLU A 88 -11.80 3.20 -7.79
C GLU A 88 -11.01 1.92 -7.52
N ILE A 89 -9.72 2.09 -7.23
CA ILE A 89 -8.77 0.99 -6.94
C ILE A 89 -8.04 1.32 -5.63
N ILE A 90 -7.93 0.32 -4.77
CA ILE A 90 -7.18 0.44 -3.53
C ILE A 90 -6.07 -0.60 -3.51
N ILE A 91 -4.85 -0.17 -3.14
CA ILE A 91 -3.69 -1.05 -2.98
C ILE A 91 -3.14 -0.85 -1.57
N HIS A 92 -3.29 -1.87 -0.74
CA HIS A 92 -2.89 -1.84 0.65
C HIS A 92 -1.51 -2.47 0.84
N LEU A 93 -0.50 -1.60 1.11
CA LEU A 93 0.89 -1.99 1.34
C LEU A 93 1.39 -1.62 2.75
N ALA A 94 0.63 -0.78 3.48
CA ALA A 94 1.05 -0.34 4.81
C ALA A 94 1.08 -1.53 5.77
N ALA A 95 2.23 -1.73 6.40
CA ALA A 95 2.45 -2.77 7.40
C ALA A 95 3.63 -2.42 8.29
N GLN A 96 3.69 -3.02 9.48
CA GLN A 96 4.91 -3.17 10.27
C GLN A 96 5.54 -4.53 9.87
N PRO A 97 6.62 -4.53 9.03
CA PRO A 97 7.15 -5.76 8.43
C PRO A 97 8.30 -6.38 9.21
N LEU A 98 8.81 -5.71 10.26
CA LEU A 98 10.03 -6.12 10.96
C LEU A 98 9.71 -7.16 12.03
N VAL A 99 10.19 -8.40 11.84
CA VAL A 99 9.97 -9.53 12.75
C VAL A 99 10.47 -9.22 14.18
N LEU A 100 11.67 -8.65 14.31
CA LEU A 100 12.20 -8.31 15.64
C LEU A 100 11.34 -7.26 16.36
N GLU A 101 10.76 -6.34 15.63
CA GLU A 101 9.87 -5.32 16.21
C GLU A 101 8.54 -5.92 16.65
N SER A 102 8.03 -6.93 15.95
CA SER A 102 6.80 -7.63 16.34
C SER A 102 6.93 -8.37 17.68
N TYR A 103 8.14 -8.82 18.04
CA TYR A 103 8.40 -9.40 19.36
C TYR A 103 8.52 -8.36 20.47
N LYS A 104 9.05 -7.17 20.16
CA LYS A 104 9.17 -6.09 21.13
C LYS A 104 7.86 -5.36 21.39
N ASP A 105 7.10 -5.11 20.31
CA ASP A 105 5.80 -4.44 20.35
C ASP A 105 4.75 -5.24 19.57
N PRO A 106 4.24 -6.33 20.14
CA PRO A 106 3.19 -7.12 19.50
C PRO A 106 1.87 -6.34 19.37
N VAL A 107 1.54 -5.48 20.34
CA VAL A 107 0.30 -4.67 20.32
C VAL A 107 0.34 -3.68 19.15
N GLY A 108 1.44 -2.95 18.99
CA GLY A 108 1.61 -2.04 17.85
C GLY A 108 1.61 -2.77 16.52
N THR A 109 2.21 -3.97 16.46
CA THR A 109 2.20 -4.81 15.23
C THR A 109 0.78 -5.24 14.86
N TYR A 110 -0.01 -5.76 15.80
CA TYR A 110 -1.40 -6.12 15.55
C TYR A 110 -2.27 -4.91 15.22
N SER A 111 -2.06 -3.80 15.93
CA SER A 111 -2.78 -2.55 15.66
C SER A 111 -2.52 -2.05 14.24
N THR A 112 -1.28 -2.17 13.74
CA THR A 112 -0.93 -1.75 12.37
C THR A 112 -1.41 -2.77 11.34
N ASN A 113 -1.04 -4.05 11.49
CA ASN A 113 -1.23 -5.04 10.43
C ASN A 113 -2.66 -5.59 10.39
N VAL A 114 -3.29 -5.79 11.53
CA VAL A 114 -4.66 -6.32 11.61
C VAL A 114 -5.66 -5.18 11.60
N MET A 115 -5.59 -4.28 12.59
CA MET A 115 -6.58 -3.21 12.69
C MET A 115 -6.45 -2.20 11.55
N GLY A 116 -5.22 -1.89 11.07
CA GLY A 116 -5.04 -1.08 9.87
C GLY A 116 -5.71 -1.67 8.64
N THR A 117 -5.62 -3.00 8.45
CA THR A 117 -6.35 -3.70 7.37
C THR A 117 -7.87 -3.63 7.57
N VAL A 118 -8.35 -3.81 8.81
CA VAL A 118 -9.79 -3.66 9.14
C VAL A 118 -10.26 -2.24 8.83
N HIS A 119 -9.47 -1.22 9.16
CA HIS A 119 -9.82 0.18 8.90
C HIS A 119 -9.98 0.46 7.40
N ILE A 120 -9.07 -0.01 6.55
CA ILE A 120 -9.21 0.20 5.10
C ILE A 120 -10.38 -0.58 4.52
N LEU A 121 -10.66 -1.79 5.02
CA LEU A 121 -11.85 -2.56 4.64
C LEU A 121 -13.15 -1.87 5.09
N GLU A 122 -13.15 -1.20 6.23
CA GLU A 122 -14.30 -0.43 6.70
C GLU A 122 -14.52 0.83 5.85
N CYS A 123 -13.45 1.52 5.41
CA CYS A 123 -13.55 2.59 4.42
C CYS A 123 -14.16 2.09 3.12
N LEU A 124 -13.76 0.91 2.65
CA LEU A 124 -14.34 0.25 1.48
C LEU A 124 -15.83 -0.05 1.66
N ARG A 125 -16.20 -0.61 2.81
CA ARG A 125 -17.58 -0.98 3.11
C ARG A 125 -18.52 0.24 3.14
N ARG A 126 -18.03 1.38 3.61
CA ARG A 126 -18.77 2.65 3.69
C ARG A 126 -18.72 3.43 2.39
N GLY A 127 -17.61 3.36 1.66
CA GLY A 127 -17.42 4.05 0.39
C GLY A 127 -18.16 3.35 -0.76
N MET A 128 -18.58 4.13 -1.77
CA MET A 128 -19.32 3.60 -2.92
C MET A 128 -18.52 3.62 -4.22
N SER A 129 -17.32 4.22 -4.23
CA SER A 129 -16.52 4.43 -5.46
C SER A 129 -15.61 3.26 -5.82
N ALA A 130 -15.19 2.49 -4.81
CA ALA A 130 -14.20 1.43 -4.97
C ALA A 130 -14.75 0.21 -5.72
N LYS A 131 -14.00 -0.25 -6.72
CA LYS A 131 -14.33 -1.41 -7.58
C LYS A 131 -13.34 -2.55 -7.41
N SER A 132 -12.14 -2.26 -6.89
CA SER A 132 -11.08 -3.25 -6.72
C SER A 132 -10.26 -2.94 -5.47
N PHE A 133 -9.91 -4.00 -4.73
CA PHE A 133 -9.04 -3.95 -3.57
C PHE A 133 -7.95 -5.02 -3.67
N LEU A 134 -6.70 -4.60 -3.61
CA LEU A 134 -5.54 -5.48 -3.53
C LEU A 134 -4.90 -5.34 -2.15
N ASN A 135 -4.92 -6.42 -1.37
CA ASN A 135 -4.15 -6.52 -0.13
C ASN A 135 -2.85 -7.29 -0.41
N VAL A 136 -1.71 -6.63 -0.26
CA VAL A 136 -0.41 -7.22 -0.60
C VAL A 136 0.05 -8.25 0.43
N THR A 137 -0.35 -8.11 1.69
CA THR A 137 -0.05 -9.04 2.79
C THR A 137 1.44 -9.37 2.95
N THR A 138 1.77 -10.63 3.25
CA THR A 138 3.13 -11.13 3.52
C THR A 138 3.50 -12.24 2.53
N ASP A 139 4.80 -12.46 2.32
CA ASP A 139 5.37 -13.58 1.58
C ASP A 139 5.40 -14.90 2.39
N LYS A 140 5.10 -14.82 3.70
CA LYS A 140 5.13 -15.96 4.62
C LYS A 140 3.72 -16.47 4.93
N VAL A 141 2.98 -16.81 3.89
CA VAL A 141 1.60 -17.31 4.00
C VAL A 141 1.51 -18.84 3.91
N TYR A 142 2.55 -19.49 3.34
CA TYR A 142 2.57 -20.93 3.18
C TYR A 142 3.22 -21.63 4.37
N LYS A 143 2.74 -22.82 4.68
CA LYS A 143 3.42 -23.72 5.62
C LYS A 143 4.85 -23.96 5.11
N ASN A 144 5.84 -23.62 5.93
CA ASN A 144 7.24 -23.78 5.55
C ASN A 144 7.67 -25.25 5.58
N ASN A 145 7.87 -25.84 4.41
CA ASN A 145 8.35 -27.21 4.25
C ASN A 145 9.88 -27.32 4.05
N GLU A 146 10.59 -26.18 4.10
CA GLU A 146 12.07 -26.09 3.97
C GLU A 146 12.65 -26.78 2.72
N TRP A 147 11.87 -26.86 1.63
CA TRP A 147 12.31 -27.42 0.37
C TRP A 147 12.93 -26.38 -0.56
N VAL A 148 13.59 -26.83 -1.66
CA VAL A 148 14.39 -25.94 -2.54
C VAL A 148 13.59 -25.29 -3.67
N TRP A 149 12.35 -25.68 -3.89
CA TRP A 149 11.46 -25.09 -4.91
C TRP A 149 10.46 -24.12 -4.33
N GLY A 150 9.97 -23.23 -5.20
CA GLY A 150 8.94 -22.26 -4.83
C GLY A 150 7.60 -22.92 -4.50
N TYR A 151 6.81 -22.26 -3.65
CA TYR A 151 5.44 -22.66 -3.32
C TYR A 151 4.47 -22.33 -4.46
N ARG A 152 3.39 -23.10 -4.57
CA ARG A 152 2.29 -22.89 -5.51
C ARG A 152 1.04 -22.47 -4.76
N GLU A 153 0.06 -21.89 -5.49
CA GLU A 153 -1.16 -21.35 -4.86
C GLU A 153 -2.03 -22.40 -4.17
N GLU A 154 -1.95 -23.69 -4.57
CA GLU A 154 -2.65 -24.79 -3.95
C GLU A 154 -1.94 -25.38 -2.71
N GLU A 155 -0.75 -24.90 -2.36
CA GLU A 155 -0.02 -25.39 -1.19
C GLU A 155 -0.69 -24.94 0.12
N PRO A 156 -0.57 -25.77 1.20
CA PRO A 156 -1.17 -25.44 2.49
C PRO A 156 -0.66 -24.11 3.07
N LEU A 157 -1.57 -23.33 3.62
CA LEU A 157 -1.25 -22.14 4.38
C LEU A 157 -0.91 -22.50 5.83
N ASP A 158 -0.13 -21.64 6.52
CA ASP A 158 0.24 -21.81 7.93
C ASP A 158 -0.58 -20.86 8.80
#